data_626f442c2503586538e697dd213b545c
#
_entry.id   626f442c2503586538e697dd213b545c
#
_cell.length_a   1.000
_cell.length_b   1.000
_cell.length_c   1.000
_cell.angle_alpha   90.00
_cell.angle_beta   90.00
_cell.angle_gamma   90.00
#
_symmetry.space_group_name_H-M   'P 1'
#
loop_
_entity.id
_entity.type
_entity.pdbx_description
1 polymer ?
#
loop_
_entity_poly.entity_id
_entity_poly.type
_entity_poly.pdbx_seq_one_letter_code
_entity_poly.pdbx_strand_id
1 'polypeptide(L)'
;MPLSQIVAASLDSAQNGSAPIYGARAWVNFNGTGTVAIRASGNVSSITDNNTGNYSVNFTTAMSDANYSGSFCGNGLAQIPVFYVPVTTGVQVLYYNTGGTPVDNTICVLAIFR
;
A
#
# COMPACT_ATOMS: atom_id res chain seq x y z
N MET A 1 -4.79 -30.46 -9.06
CA MET A 1 -4.39 -29.07 -9.28
C MET A 1 -3.76 -28.54 -7.99
N PRO A 2 -2.60 -27.87 -8.06
CA PRO A 2 -2.05 -27.21 -6.90
C PRO A 2 -2.99 -26.13 -6.37
N LEU A 3 -3.24 -26.14 -5.05
CA LEU A 3 -4.09 -25.12 -4.42
C LEU A 3 -3.46 -23.72 -4.39
N SER A 4 -2.19 -23.62 -4.76
CA SER A 4 -1.46 -22.34 -4.84
C SER A 4 -1.85 -21.49 -6.06
N GLN A 5 -2.60 -22.02 -7.01
CA GLN A 5 -3.01 -21.29 -8.21
C GLN A 5 -4.51 -21.03 -8.19
N ILE A 6 -4.86 -19.79 -7.86
CA ILE A 6 -6.23 -19.28 -8.01
C ILE A 6 -6.23 -18.35 -9.22
N VAL A 7 -6.99 -18.71 -10.26
CA VAL A 7 -7.13 -17.86 -11.44
C VAL A 7 -8.32 -16.91 -11.28
N ALA A 8 -8.29 -15.78 -12.00
CA ALA A 8 -9.34 -14.76 -11.91
C ALA A 8 -10.74 -15.33 -12.15
N ALA A 9 -10.90 -16.25 -13.11
CA ALA A 9 -12.18 -16.89 -13.40
C ALA A 9 -12.74 -17.69 -12.21
N SER A 10 -11.86 -18.26 -11.37
CA SER A 10 -12.28 -18.98 -10.15
C SER A 10 -12.80 -18.02 -9.09
N LEU A 11 -12.22 -16.83 -8.97
CA LEU A 11 -12.71 -15.79 -8.06
C LEU A 11 -14.07 -15.28 -8.53
N ASP A 12 -14.21 -14.97 -9.81
CA ASP A 12 -15.46 -14.46 -10.38
C ASP A 12 -16.61 -15.45 -10.21
N SER A 13 -16.37 -16.75 -10.41
CA SER A 13 -17.39 -17.79 -10.29
C SER A 13 -17.87 -17.98 -8.84
N ALA A 14 -17.08 -17.59 -7.85
CA ALA A 14 -17.41 -17.74 -6.45
C ALA A 14 -18.14 -16.52 -5.86
N GLN A 15 -18.30 -15.44 -6.63
CA GLN A 15 -18.86 -14.17 -6.16
C GLN A 15 -20.14 -13.83 -6.93
N ASN A 16 -21.01 -13.06 -6.28
CA ASN A 16 -22.19 -12.49 -6.92
C ASN A 16 -21.81 -11.17 -7.62
N GLY A 17 -22.32 -10.99 -8.84
CA GLY A 17 -22.13 -9.77 -9.61
C GLY A 17 -21.39 -10.03 -10.91
N SER A 18 -21.33 -9.00 -11.75
CA SER A 18 -20.72 -9.06 -13.08
C SER A 18 -19.43 -8.27 -13.22
N ALA A 19 -19.10 -7.43 -12.25
CA ALA A 19 -17.84 -6.71 -12.26
C ALA A 19 -16.69 -7.64 -11.88
N PRO A 20 -15.55 -7.59 -12.59
CA PRO A 20 -14.40 -8.44 -12.28
C PRO A 20 -13.84 -8.18 -10.87
N ILE A 21 -13.25 -9.22 -10.29
CA ILE A 21 -12.57 -9.14 -9.00
C ILE A 21 -11.09 -8.98 -9.23
N TYR A 22 -10.47 -8.04 -8.55
CA TYR A 22 -9.03 -7.79 -8.61
C TYR A 22 -8.40 -8.00 -7.24
N GLY A 23 -7.32 -8.76 -7.18
CA GLY A 23 -6.54 -8.96 -5.96
C GLY A 23 -5.51 -7.85 -5.76
N ALA A 24 -5.15 -7.58 -4.51
CA ALA A 24 -4.04 -6.69 -4.20
C ALA A 24 -2.71 -7.32 -4.65
N ARG A 25 -1.84 -6.53 -5.26
CA ARG A 25 -0.49 -6.93 -5.69
C ARG A 25 0.57 -6.69 -4.62
N ALA A 26 0.29 -5.80 -3.70
CA ALA A 26 1.11 -5.51 -2.53
C ALA A 26 0.22 -4.88 -1.46
N TRP A 27 0.58 -5.09 -0.21
CA TRP A 27 -0.10 -4.43 0.91
C TRP A 27 0.81 -4.37 2.11
N VAL A 28 0.59 -3.40 2.99
CA VAL A 28 1.39 -3.25 4.20
C VAL A 28 0.60 -2.53 5.29
N ASN A 29 0.85 -2.94 6.52
CA ASN A 29 0.48 -2.21 7.73
C ASN A 29 1.77 -1.95 8.51
N PHE A 30 2.11 -0.70 8.76
CA PHE A 30 3.34 -0.35 9.44
C PHE A 30 3.16 0.77 10.46
N ASN A 31 4.08 0.84 11.41
CA ASN A 31 4.20 1.94 12.35
C ASN A 31 5.13 3.01 11.76
N GLY A 32 4.61 4.21 11.56
CA GLY A 32 5.37 5.34 11.03
C GLY A 32 5.98 6.25 12.10
N THR A 33 5.81 5.94 13.39
CA THR A 33 6.36 6.75 14.49
C THR A 33 7.61 6.10 15.06
N GLY A 34 8.54 6.93 15.55
CA GLY A 34 9.78 6.45 16.14
C GLY A 34 10.58 5.63 15.14
N THR A 35 10.98 4.42 15.51
CA THR A 35 11.59 3.47 14.58
C THR A 35 10.49 2.85 13.73
N VAL A 36 10.49 3.11 12.41
CA VAL A 36 9.50 2.57 11.48
C VAL A 36 9.60 1.05 11.43
N ALA A 37 8.46 0.37 11.57
CA ALA A 37 8.42 -1.09 11.61
C ALA A 37 7.16 -1.63 10.93
N ILE A 38 7.33 -2.65 10.10
CA ILE A 38 6.23 -3.38 9.46
C ILE A 38 5.59 -4.30 10.50
N ARG A 39 4.25 -4.24 10.60
CA ARG A 39 3.46 -5.20 11.41
C ARG A 39 3.07 -6.41 10.62
N ALA A 40 2.65 -6.20 9.36
CA ALA A 40 2.28 -7.27 8.44
C ALA A 40 2.33 -6.74 7.01
N SER A 41 2.64 -7.60 6.05
CA SER A 41 2.75 -7.19 4.66
C SER A 41 2.64 -8.36 3.68
N GLY A 42 2.29 -8.04 2.45
CA GLY A 42 2.40 -8.92 1.30
C GLY A 42 3.10 -8.19 0.17
N ASN A 43 4.15 -8.78 -0.41
CA ASN A 43 4.99 -8.20 -1.47
C ASN A 43 5.61 -6.84 -1.11
N VAL A 44 5.86 -6.59 0.16
CA VAL A 44 6.59 -5.41 0.64
C VAL A 44 7.80 -5.88 1.43
N SER A 45 8.98 -5.49 1.01
CA SER A 45 10.23 -5.91 1.64
C SER A 45 10.63 -5.02 2.81
N SER A 46 10.39 -3.72 2.69
CA SER A 46 10.81 -2.74 3.70
C SER A 46 10.09 -1.41 3.53
N ILE A 47 10.15 -0.61 4.58
CA ILE A 47 9.75 0.79 4.56
C ILE A 47 11.00 1.64 4.80
N THR A 48 11.23 2.63 3.95
CA THR A 48 12.27 3.63 4.16
C THR A 48 11.64 4.87 4.78
N ASP A 49 12.10 5.24 5.96
CA ASP A 49 11.69 6.49 6.61
C ASP A 49 12.51 7.64 6.00
N ASN A 50 11.90 8.39 5.11
CA ASN A 50 12.58 9.51 4.45
C ASN A 50 12.62 10.76 5.34
N ASN A 51 11.51 11.07 5.97
CA ASN A 51 11.32 12.21 6.88
C ASN A 51 9.97 12.04 7.59
N THR A 52 9.66 12.96 8.51
CA THR A 52 8.34 13.00 9.15
C THR A 52 7.22 12.92 8.11
N GLY A 53 6.33 11.96 8.26
CA GLY A 53 5.18 11.76 7.37
C GLY A 53 5.51 11.34 5.95
N ASN A 54 6.75 10.96 5.64
CA ASN A 54 7.18 10.58 4.30
C ASN A 54 7.90 9.24 4.33
N TYR A 55 7.29 8.24 3.72
CA TYR A 55 7.79 6.87 3.73
C TYR A 55 7.85 6.31 2.30
N SER A 56 8.93 5.60 1.99
CA SER A 56 9.01 4.79 0.77
C SER A 56 8.62 3.36 1.09
N VAL A 57 7.60 2.86 0.40
CA VAL A 57 7.17 1.46 0.48
C VAL A 57 7.88 0.71 -0.63
N ASN A 58 8.76 -0.22 -0.28
CA ASN A 58 9.59 -0.95 -1.21
C ASN A 58 9.01 -2.34 -1.47
N PHE A 59 8.75 -2.67 -2.74
CA PHE A 59 8.19 -3.97 -3.12
C PHE A 59 9.27 -5.04 -3.18
N THR A 60 8.93 -6.27 -2.79
CA THR A 60 9.79 -7.45 -2.96
C THR A 60 9.88 -7.81 -4.44
N THR A 61 8.73 -7.91 -5.11
CA THR A 61 8.63 -8.15 -6.55
C THR A 61 8.06 -6.90 -7.20
N ALA A 62 8.78 -6.36 -8.20
CA ALA A 62 8.38 -5.15 -8.89
C ALA A 62 7.03 -5.31 -9.60
N MET A 63 6.28 -4.20 -9.72
CA MET A 63 5.10 -4.13 -10.57
C MET A 63 5.50 -4.15 -12.04
N SER A 64 4.56 -4.50 -12.91
CA SER A 64 4.82 -4.53 -14.37
C SER A 64 5.14 -3.15 -14.94
N ASP A 65 4.57 -2.09 -14.35
CA ASP A 65 4.82 -0.70 -14.67
C ASP A 65 4.45 0.18 -13.48
N ALA A 66 4.51 1.49 -13.64
CA ALA A 66 4.18 2.46 -12.61
C ALA A 66 2.71 2.93 -12.65
N ASN A 67 1.87 2.32 -13.49
CA ASN A 67 0.47 2.71 -13.69
C ASN A 67 -0.49 1.95 -12.75
N TYR A 68 -0.05 1.64 -11.55
CA TYR A 68 -0.87 0.98 -10.54
C TYR A 68 -1.63 1.99 -9.68
N SER A 69 -2.70 1.53 -9.05
CA SER A 69 -3.50 2.32 -8.12
C SER A 69 -3.22 1.89 -6.69
N GLY A 70 -3.32 2.81 -5.76
CA GLY A 70 -3.18 2.53 -4.35
C GLY A 70 -4.33 3.09 -3.53
N SER A 71 -4.70 2.36 -2.49
CA SER A 71 -5.61 2.83 -1.45
C SER A 71 -4.82 2.85 -0.14
N PHE A 72 -4.79 3.98 0.55
CA PHE A 72 -4.00 4.11 1.77
C PHE A 72 -4.59 5.14 2.72
N CYS A 73 -4.29 4.96 4.00
CA CYS A 73 -4.67 5.90 5.05
C CYS A 73 -3.74 5.76 6.25
N GLY A 74 -3.91 6.65 7.21
CA GLY A 74 -3.29 6.59 8.52
C GLY A 74 -4.36 6.71 9.61
N ASN A 75 -3.96 6.56 10.86
CA ASN A 75 -4.88 6.66 12.00
C ASN A 75 -5.00 8.07 12.58
N GLY A 76 -4.39 9.05 11.96
CA GLY A 76 -4.52 10.46 12.36
C GLY A 76 -5.84 11.06 11.92
N LEU A 77 -6.39 11.97 12.74
CA LEU A 77 -7.59 12.73 12.39
C LEU A 77 -7.23 13.92 11.50
N ALA A 78 -8.14 14.27 10.59
CA ALA A 78 -8.03 15.45 9.73
C ALA A 78 -6.68 15.50 8.97
N GLN A 79 -6.31 14.38 8.34
CA GLN A 79 -5.07 14.27 7.58
C GLN A 79 -5.32 14.22 6.08
N ILE A 80 -4.29 14.66 5.33
CA ILE A 80 -4.26 14.60 3.88
C ILE A 80 -3.19 13.58 3.49
N PRO A 81 -3.59 12.35 3.10
CA PRO A 81 -2.64 11.38 2.57
C PRO A 81 -2.34 11.67 1.10
N VAL A 82 -1.08 11.49 0.69
CA VAL A 82 -0.64 11.73 -0.69
C VAL A 82 0.10 10.50 -1.22
N PHE A 83 -0.35 10.01 -2.37
CA PHE A 83 0.31 8.95 -3.14
C PHE A 83 1.31 9.62 -4.08
N TYR A 84 2.59 9.31 -3.92
CA TYR A 84 3.64 10.11 -4.52
C TYR A 84 4.73 9.24 -5.16
N VAL A 85 5.22 9.66 -6.32
CA VAL A 85 6.32 9.03 -7.07
C VAL A 85 6.19 7.51 -7.17
N PRO A 86 5.13 6.97 -7.82
CA PRO A 86 5.07 5.54 -8.08
C PRO A 86 6.14 5.15 -9.11
N VAL A 87 6.90 4.11 -8.77
CA VAL A 87 7.85 3.45 -9.67
C VAL A 87 7.62 1.94 -9.61
N THR A 88 8.22 1.17 -10.50
CA THR A 88 7.97 -0.28 -10.52
C THR A 88 8.38 -0.99 -9.23
N THR A 89 9.37 -0.48 -8.53
CA THR A 89 9.94 -1.09 -7.32
C THR A 89 9.36 -0.55 -6.01
N GLY A 90 8.51 0.46 -6.05
CA GLY A 90 7.93 1.03 -4.83
C GLY A 90 7.15 2.31 -5.06
N VAL A 91 6.67 2.88 -3.97
CA VAL A 91 5.92 4.14 -3.99
C VAL A 91 6.17 4.89 -2.69
N GLN A 92 6.14 6.22 -2.74
CA GLN A 92 6.13 7.04 -1.53
C GLN A 92 4.70 7.33 -1.09
N VAL A 93 4.47 7.27 0.20
CA VAL A 93 3.23 7.71 0.84
C VAL A 93 3.56 8.83 1.81
N LEU A 94 2.81 9.91 1.74
CA LEU A 94 3.03 11.09 2.55
C LEU A 94 1.76 11.40 3.34
N TYR A 95 1.94 11.88 4.56
CA TYR A 95 0.84 12.27 5.45
C TYR A 95 1.05 13.68 5.93
N TYR A 96 0.06 14.53 5.70
CA TYR A 96 0.05 15.92 6.16
C TYR A 96 -1.17 16.18 7.03
N ASN A 97 -1.07 17.12 7.95
CA ASN A 97 -2.26 17.67 8.59
C ASN A 97 -2.94 18.68 7.65
N THR A 98 -4.10 19.20 8.05
CA THR A 98 -4.86 20.14 7.23
C THR A 98 -4.16 21.49 7.05
N GLY A 99 -3.17 21.79 7.86
CA GLY A 99 -2.30 22.97 7.73
C GLY A 99 -1.12 22.77 6.76
N GLY A 100 -0.97 21.56 6.18
CA GLY A 100 0.13 21.24 5.28
C GLY A 100 1.43 20.85 5.97
N THR A 101 1.41 20.55 7.26
CA THR A 101 2.57 20.08 8.03
C THR A 101 2.66 18.57 7.98
N PRO A 102 3.84 17.98 7.65
CA PRO A 102 4.00 16.52 7.69
C PRO A 102 3.79 15.96 9.09
N VAL A 103 3.17 14.79 9.18
CA VAL A 103 2.88 14.11 10.44
C VAL A 103 3.15 12.61 10.35
N ASP A 104 3.66 12.04 11.44
CA ASP A 104 3.80 10.59 11.57
C ASP A 104 2.52 9.96 12.11
N ASN A 105 2.25 8.73 11.71
CA ASN A 105 1.13 7.93 12.21
C ASN A 105 1.64 6.62 12.80
N THR A 106 0.99 6.18 13.88
CA THR A 106 1.29 4.87 14.48
C THR A 106 0.75 3.72 13.64
N ILE A 107 -0.29 3.98 12.83
CA ILE A 107 -0.84 3.00 11.89
C ILE A 107 -0.86 3.66 10.51
N CYS A 108 -0.10 3.07 9.59
CA CYS A 108 -0.08 3.43 8.18
C CYS A 108 -0.41 2.17 7.39
N VAL A 109 -1.38 2.25 6.49
CA VAL A 109 -1.84 1.11 5.69
C VAL A 109 -1.89 1.47 4.22
N LEU A 110 -1.53 0.51 3.37
CA LEU A 110 -1.50 0.67 1.91
C LEU A 110 -1.88 -0.66 1.26
N ALA A 111 -2.67 -0.58 0.19
CA ALA A 111 -2.92 -1.69 -0.72
C ALA A 111 -2.75 -1.22 -2.16
N ILE A 112 -2.11 -2.04 -2.98
CA ILE A 112 -1.77 -1.73 -4.38
C ILE A 112 -2.49 -2.70 -5.30
N PHE A 113 -3.07 -2.15 -6.36
CA PHE A 113 -3.81 -2.89 -7.41
C PHE A 113 -3.25 -2.54 -8.78
N ARG A 114 -3.02 -3.59 -9.60
CA ARG A 114 -2.55 -3.43 -10.97
C ARG A 114 -3.08 -4.54 -11.87
#